data_8b16600ca0ca69d5172376475d026183
#
_entry.id   8b16600ca0ca69d5172376475d026183
#
_cell.length_a   1.000
_cell.length_b   1.000
_cell.length_c   1.000
_cell.angle_alpha   90.00
_cell.angle_beta   90.00
_cell.angle_gamma   90.00
#
_symmetry.space_group_name_H-M   'P 1'
#
loop_
_entity.id
_entity.type
_entity.pdbx_description
1 polymer ?
#
loop_
_entity_poly.entity_id
_entity_poly.type
_entity_poly.pdbx_seq_one_letter_code
_entity_poly.pdbx_strand_id
1 'polypeptide(L)'
;MAVVDLLVFGPHPDDLEIGLGGTIARHVDQGAWVGLCDLTAGEMGSNGTVEQRLAESEAARVVLGAAWRENLRLPDREIGKSPDHLVTVATFIRQHRPRVVAAPYWSDRHPDHVAASALITEAVFNAGLRKYEAEGEAWKAEWICYYFINDSDKPSFVVDVSEYYEKKRQALGCHVTQFQRVGSGDAATRLNTPVFRQLIESRDAQFGALAGVPWAEGFVVREPVVRPGLFRELPVFTTP
;
A
#
# COMPACT_ATOMS: atom_id res chain seq x y z
N MET A 1 3.76 21.81 -8.31
CA MET A 1 4.26 20.54 -7.78
C MET A 1 3.91 19.44 -8.76
N ALA A 2 4.74 18.43 -8.92
CA ALA A 2 4.45 17.32 -9.82
C ALA A 2 3.27 16.49 -9.26
N VAL A 3 2.35 16.07 -10.12
CA VAL A 3 1.24 15.20 -9.76
C VAL A 3 1.78 13.80 -9.55
N VAL A 4 1.47 13.17 -8.42
CA VAL A 4 1.81 11.77 -8.15
C VAL A 4 0.78 10.87 -8.83
N ASP A 5 1.23 9.91 -9.65
CA ASP A 5 0.30 8.99 -10.32
C ASP A 5 -0.34 8.01 -9.34
N LEU A 6 0.46 7.44 -8.44
CA LEU A 6 0.01 6.51 -7.42
C LEU A 6 0.60 6.88 -6.06
N LEU A 7 -0.26 7.15 -5.09
CA LEU A 7 0.11 7.33 -3.67
C LEU A 7 -0.35 6.10 -2.89
N VAL A 8 0.59 5.43 -2.24
CA VAL A 8 0.32 4.22 -1.45
C VAL A 8 0.49 4.54 0.02
N PHE A 9 -0.54 4.31 0.80
CA PHE A 9 -0.50 4.47 2.25
C PHE A 9 -0.38 3.11 2.96
N GLY A 10 0.57 2.99 3.89
CA GLY A 10 0.70 1.84 4.79
C GLY A 10 0.54 2.26 6.25
N PRO A 11 -0.06 1.43 7.10
CA PRO A 11 -0.13 1.67 8.55
C PRO A 11 1.27 1.72 9.19
N HIS A 12 2.11 0.75 8.84
CA HIS A 12 3.46 0.58 9.40
C HIS A 12 4.50 0.39 8.29
N PRO A 13 5.79 0.62 8.59
CA PRO A 13 6.91 0.25 7.72
C PRO A 13 6.94 -1.27 7.50
N ASP A 14 6.69 -1.75 6.29
CA ASP A 14 6.62 -3.12 5.75
C ASP A 14 5.25 -3.49 5.10
N ASP A 15 4.16 -2.87 5.51
CA ASP A 15 2.81 -3.20 5.03
C ASP A 15 2.64 -2.97 3.51
N LEU A 16 3.33 -1.96 2.97
CA LEU A 16 3.30 -1.65 1.54
C LEU A 16 3.89 -2.79 0.71
N GLU A 17 5.02 -3.32 1.15
CA GLU A 17 5.70 -4.43 0.50
C GLU A 17 4.90 -5.72 0.62
N ILE A 18 4.31 -5.97 1.79
CA ILE A 18 3.44 -7.13 2.04
C ILE A 18 2.24 -7.12 1.09
N GLY A 19 1.60 -5.96 0.94
CA GLY A 19 0.33 -5.85 0.24
C GLY A 19 0.46 -5.73 -1.28
N LEU A 20 1.34 -4.84 -1.76
CA LEU A 20 1.37 -4.47 -3.17
C LEU A 20 2.77 -4.12 -3.71
N GLY A 21 3.83 -4.70 -3.14
CA GLY A 21 5.21 -4.45 -3.58
C GLY A 21 5.45 -4.73 -5.07
N GLY A 22 4.87 -5.79 -5.61
CA GLY A 22 4.96 -6.12 -7.03
C GLY A 22 4.24 -5.10 -7.92
N THR A 23 3.07 -4.65 -7.50
CA THR A 23 2.30 -3.59 -8.18
C THR A 23 3.06 -2.26 -8.20
N ILE A 24 3.67 -1.87 -7.09
CA ILE A 24 4.53 -0.67 -7.01
C ILE A 24 5.65 -0.80 -8.05
N ALA A 25 6.42 -1.88 -8.02
CA ALA A 25 7.53 -2.10 -8.93
C ALA A 25 7.11 -2.09 -10.41
N ARG A 26 5.95 -2.68 -10.73
CA ARG A 26 5.38 -2.68 -12.08
C ARG A 26 5.05 -1.27 -12.56
N HIS A 27 4.35 -0.47 -11.73
CA HIS A 27 3.96 0.88 -12.12
C HIS A 27 5.17 1.80 -12.29
N VAL A 28 6.19 1.66 -11.43
CA VAL A 28 7.47 2.38 -11.58
C VAL A 28 8.15 2.03 -12.90
N ASP A 29 8.22 0.76 -13.27
CA ASP A 29 8.81 0.31 -14.53
C ASP A 29 8.05 0.84 -15.76
N GLN A 30 6.74 1.05 -15.62
CA GLN A 30 5.89 1.69 -16.63
C GLN A 30 6.01 3.22 -16.68
N GLY A 31 6.88 3.81 -15.85
CA GLY A 31 7.14 5.25 -15.82
C GLY A 31 6.20 6.06 -14.93
N ALA A 32 5.37 5.41 -14.11
CA ALA A 32 4.51 6.11 -13.16
C ALA A 32 5.32 6.72 -12.01
N TRP A 33 4.94 7.91 -11.58
CA TRP A 33 5.50 8.56 -10.39
C TRP A 33 4.78 8.02 -9.15
N VAL A 34 5.42 7.09 -8.44
CA VAL A 34 4.86 6.42 -7.26
C VAL A 34 5.45 6.99 -5.98
N GLY A 35 4.59 7.46 -5.09
CA GLY A 35 4.93 7.92 -3.74
C GLY A 35 4.45 6.92 -2.68
N LEU A 36 5.24 6.71 -1.64
CA LEU A 36 4.95 5.82 -0.52
C LEU A 36 4.81 6.63 0.76
N CYS A 37 3.82 6.28 1.58
CA CYS A 37 3.56 6.96 2.85
C CYS A 37 3.24 5.95 3.95
N ASP A 38 4.11 5.84 4.94
CA ASP A 38 3.81 5.12 6.17
C ASP A 38 3.11 6.07 7.15
N LEU A 39 2.01 5.63 7.77
CA LEU A 39 1.29 6.46 8.74
C LEU A 39 2.04 6.57 10.06
N THR A 40 2.64 5.48 10.53
CA THR A 40 3.38 5.41 11.80
C THR A 40 4.83 5.00 11.56
N ALA A 41 5.67 5.15 12.57
CA ALA A 41 7.04 4.61 12.53
C ALA A 41 7.12 3.16 13.05
N GLY A 42 5.99 2.57 13.45
CA GLY A 42 5.93 1.23 14.01
C GLY A 42 6.62 1.12 15.38
N GLU A 43 6.58 2.19 16.17
CA GLU A 43 7.33 2.32 17.44
C GLU A 43 6.86 1.36 18.53
N MET A 44 5.68 0.76 18.40
CA MET A 44 5.19 -0.30 19.29
C MET A 44 5.62 -1.71 18.84
N GLY A 45 6.39 -1.80 17.75
CA GLY A 45 6.93 -3.06 17.26
C GLY A 45 7.88 -3.75 18.25
N SER A 46 7.83 -5.09 18.31
CA SER A 46 8.64 -5.87 19.25
C SER A 46 10.13 -5.92 18.91
N ASN A 47 10.48 -5.70 17.64
CA ASN A 47 11.85 -5.82 17.15
C ASN A 47 12.24 -4.57 16.32
N GLY A 48 13.53 -4.24 16.39
CA GLY A 48 14.09 -3.08 15.73
C GLY A 48 13.76 -1.75 16.43
N THR A 49 14.62 -0.76 16.22
CA THR A 49 14.36 0.62 16.63
C THR A 49 13.62 1.36 15.51
N VAL A 50 13.05 2.51 15.83
CA VAL A 50 12.41 3.38 14.83
C VAL A 50 13.40 3.73 13.71
N GLU A 51 14.64 4.06 14.06
CA GLU A 51 15.69 4.41 13.10
C GLU A 51 16.03 3.24 12.17
N GLN A 52 16.11 2.03 12.71
CA GLN A 52 16.34 0.83 11.91
C GLN A 52 15.18 0.59 10.94
N ARG A 53 13.93 0.61 11.43
CA ARG A 53 12.75 0.40 10.59
C ARG A 53 12.62 1.42 9.48
N LEU A 54 12.95 2.69 9.74
CA LEU A 54 12.95 3.72 8.70
C LEU A 54 14.06 3.52 7.66
N ALA A 55 15.25 3.10 8.09
CA ALA A 55 16.33 2.76 7.16
C ALA A 55 15.99 1.55 6.29
N GLU A 56 15.35 0.53 6.87
CA GLU A 56 14.83 -0.63 6.16
C GLU A 56 13.75 -0.25 5.13
N SER A 57 12.84 0.65 5.50
CA SER A 57 11.81 1.19 4.62
C SER A 57 12.41 1.96 3.44
N GLU A 58 13.43 2.77 3.68
CA GLU A 58 14.13 3.48 2.61
C GLU A 58 14.88 2.52 1.68
N ALA A 59 15.51 1.47 2.22
CA ALA A 59 16.12 0.42 1.42
C ALA A 59 15.09 -0.30 0.53
N ALA A 60 13.92 -0.63 1.10
CA ALA A 60 12.82 -1.24 0.36
C ALA A 60 12.28 -0.29 -0.75
N ARG A 61 12.14 1.01 -0.47
CA ARG A 61 11.78 2.02 -1.49
C ARG A 61 12.75 2.00 -2.68
N VAL A 62 14.06 1.95 -2.41
CA VAL A 62 15.09 1.90 -3.46
C VAL A 62 14.94 0.65 -4.31
N VAL A 63 14.73 -0.51 -3.70
CA VAL A 63 14.49 -1.79 -4.42
C VAL A 63 13.26 -1.69 -5.32
N LEU A 64 12.16 -1.13 -4.82
CA LEU A 64 10.91 -0.96 -5.59
C LEU A 64 11.04 0.12 -6.68
N GLY A 65 11.99 1.06 -6.52
CA GLY A 65 12.19 2.19 -7.42
C GLY A 65 11.21 3.33 -7.23
N ALA A 66 10.42 3.35 -6.14
CA ALA A 66 9.46 4.42 -5.86
C ALA A 66 10.18 5.77 -5.70
N ALA A 67 9.54 6.84 -6.14
CA ALA A 67 10.14 8.17 -6.23
C ALA A 67 10.58 8.71 -4.85
N TRP A 68 9.75 8.49 -3.84
CA TRP A 68 10.00 8.89 -2.46
C TRP A 68 9.19 8.02 -1.50
N ARG A 69 9.59 8.02 -0.22
CA ARG A 69 8.85 7.43 0.90
C ARG A 69 8.88 8.41 2.07
N GLU A 70 7.72 8.74 2.59
CA GLU A 70 7.55 9.62 3.73
C GLU A 70 6.83 8.90 4.87
N ASN A 71 7.02 9.39 6.09
CA ASN A 71 6.38 8.84 7.28
C ASN A 71 5.69 9.98 8.03
N LEU A 72 4.38 9.87 8.25
CA LEU A 72 3.58 10.91 8.90
C LEU A 72 3.77 10.94 10.42
N ARG A 73 4.45 9.96 11.01
CA ARG A 73 4.74 9.90 12.45
C ARG A 73 3.47 10.00 13.32
N LEU A 74 2.34 9.51 12.82
CA LEU A 74 1.18 9.32 13.67
C LEU A 74 1.54 8.29 14.74
N PRO A 75 1.06 8.45 15.98
CA PRO A 75 1.38 7.50 17.04
C PRO A 75 0.86 6.09 16.70
N ASP A 76 1.75 5.09 16.79
CA ASP A 76 1.40 3.68 16.60
C ASP A 76 0.34 3.25 17.63
N ARG A 77 -0.65 2.45 17.23
CA ARG A 77 -1.83 2.06 17.98
C ARG A 77 -2.84 3.20 18.27
N GLU A 78 -2.60 4.41 17.73
CA GLU A 78 -3.46 5.58 17.91
C GLU A 78 -4.01 6.12 16.58
N ILE A 79 -3.83 5.41 15.45
CA ILE A 79 -4.30 5.83 14.12
C ILE A 79 -5.80 6.18 14.17
N GLY A 80 -6.13 7.39 13.70
CA GLY A 80 -7.52 7.87 13.63
C GLY A 80 -8.16 8.29 14.96
N LYS A 81 -7.45 8.22 16.10
CA LYS A 81 -8.02 8.60 17.41
C LYS A 81 -8.02 10.11 17.67
N SER A 82 -7.28 10.89 16.89
CA SER A 82 -7.33 12.36 16.94
C SER A 82 -7.89 12.91 15.62
N PRO A 83 -8.74 13.96 15.68
CA PRO A 83 -9.16 14.71 14.49
C PRO A 83 -7.98 15.26 13.66
N ASP A 84 -6.87 15.59 14.32
CA ASP A 84 -5.67 16.11 13.66
C ASP A 84 -5.05 15.09 12.68
N HIS A 85 -5.22 13.79 12.94
CA HIS A 85 -4.76 12.74 12.03
C HIS A 85 -5.45 12.84 10.67
N LEU A 86 -6.74 13.15 10.67
CA LEU A 86 -7.53 13.31 9.46
C LEU A 86 -7.09 14.56 8.67
N VAL A 87 -6.87 15.67 9.37
CA VAL A 87 -6.35 16.92 8.78
C VAL A 87 -4.96 16.67 8.18
N THR A 88 -4.08 15.96 8.91
CA THR A 88 -2.72 15.62 8.46
C THR A 88 -2.74 14.82 7.16
N VAL A 89 -3.53 13.74 7.10
CA VAL A 89 -3.59 12.89 5.90
C VAL A 89 -4.26 13.63 4.73
N ALA A 90 -5.31 14.42 4.97
CA ALA A 90 -5.95 15.22 3.93
C ALA A 90 -5.01 16.32 3.38
N THR A 91 -4.22 16.96 4.24
CA THR A 91 -3.18 17.92 3.84
C THR A 91 -2.12 17.24 2.98
N PHE A 92 -1.65 16.06 3.40
CA PHE A 92 -0.67 15.28 2.63
C PHE A 92 -1.18 14.92 1.23
N ILE A 93 -2.44 14.49 1.12
CA ILE A 93 -3.08 14.22 -0.17
C ILE A 93 -3.13 15.50 -1.05
N ARG A 94 -3.47 16.66 -0.48
CA ARG A 94 -3.49 17.94 -1.22
C ARG A 94 -2.10 18.38 -1.69
N GLN A 95 -1.07 18.10 -0.89
CA GLN A 95 0.32 18.43 -1.23
C GLN A 95 0.85 17.62 -2.41
N HIS A 96 0.54 16.31 -2.42
CA HIS A 96 1.06 15.38 -3.41
C HIS A 96 0.15 15.18 -4.63
N ARG A 97 -1.12 15.57 -4.53
CA ARG A 97 -2.11 15.54 -5.62
C ARG A 97 -2.17 14.22 -6.38
N PRO A 98 -2.36 13.07 -5.69
CA PRO A 98 -2.33 11.77 -6.35
C PRO A 98 -3.51 11.60 -7.31
N ARG A 99 -3.24 10.92 -8.43
CA ARG A 99 -4.33 10.46 -9.33
C ARG A 99 -5.04 9.27 -8.70
N VAL A 100 -4.29 8.30 -8.20
CA VAL A 100 -4.81 7.10 -7.55
C VAL A 100 -4.27 7.02 -6.13
N VAL A 101 -5.12 6.64 -5.19
CA VAL A 101 -4.73 6.32 -3.81
C VAL A 101 -4.93 4.83 -3.56
N ALA A 102 -3.92 4.16 -3.03
CA ALA A 102 -4.03 2.80 -2.51
C ALA A 102 -3.98 2.82 -0.98
N ALA A 103 -4.94 2.17 -0.34
CA ALA A 103 -5.10 2.09 1.10
C ALA A 103 -5.23 0.63 1.56
N PRO A 104 -4.96 0.31 2.83
CA PRO A 104 -5.24 -1.03 3.37
C PRO A 104 -6.71 -1.40 3.24
N TYR A 105 -6.98 -2.71 3.08
CA TYR A 105 -8.35 -3.23 3.10
C TYR A 105 -8.98 -3.02 4.47
N TRP A 106 -10.27 -2.70 4.51
CA TRP A 106 -11.02 -2.30 5.72
C TRP A 106 -11.35 -3.45 6.67
N SER A 107 -11.08 -4.68 6.30
CA SER A 107 -11.21 -5.86 7.15
C SER A 107 -9.87 -6.56 7.24
N ASP A 108 -9.24 -6.48 8.40
CA ASP A 108 -7.94 -7.09 8.68
C ASP A 108 -7.87 -7.42 10.17
N ARG A 109 -7.11 -8.44 10.53
CA ARG A 109 -6.89 -8.81 11.92
C ARG A 109 -6.17 -7.73 12.75
N HIS A 110 -5.40 -6.84 12.10
CA HIS A 110 -4.66 -5.77 12.78
C HIS A 110 -5.55 -4.53 12.93
N PRO A 111 -5.83 -4.07 14.17
CA PRO A 111 -6.71 -2.92 14.37
C PRO A 111 -6.24 -1.65 13.67
N ASP A 112 -4.92 -1.42 13.58
CA ASP A 112 -4.38 -0.24 12.90
C ASP A 112 -4.59 -0.29 11.38
N HIS A 113 -4.61 -1.48 10.76
CA HIS A 113 -4.94 -1.62 9.34
C HIS A 113 -6.38 -1.18 9.06
N VAL A 114 -7.30 -1.61 9.92
CA VAL A 114 -8.71 -1.19 9.86
C VAL A 114 -8.87 0.31 10.10
N ALA A 115 -8.19 0.85 11.11
CA ALA A 115 -8.22 2.29 11.43
C ALA A 115 -7.60 3.13 10.30
N ALA A 116 -6.47 2.69 9.73
CA ALA A 116 -5.83 3.35 8.59
C ALA A 116 -6.73 3.36 7.36
N SER A 117 -7.38 2.25 7.06
CA SER A 117 -8.35 2.18 5.95
C SER A 117 -9.45 3.22 6.09
N ALA A 118 -10.04 3.33 7.28
CA ALA A 118 -11.10 4.31 7.57
C ALA A 118 -10.57 5.75 7.47
N LEU A 119 -9.44 6.03 8.10
CA LEU A 119 -8.80 7.36 8.12
C LEU A 119 -8.46 7.83 6.70
N ILE A 120 -7.80 6.99 5.90
CA ILE A 120 -7.39 7.33 4.53
C ILE A 120 -8.62 7.54 3.64
N THR A 121 -9.64 6.68 3.76
CA THR A 121 -10.88 6.80 3.00
C THR A 121 -11.56 8.15 3.24
N GLU A 122 -11.68 8.55 4.50
CA GLU A 122 -12.26 9.83 4.88
C GLU A 122 -11.38 11.01 4.46
N ALA A 123 -10.05 10.87 4.60
CA ALA A 123 -9.11 11.91 4.19
C ALA A 123 -9.12 12.16 2.67
N VAL A 124 -9.24 11.11 1.84
CA VAL A 124 -9.39 11.24 0.38
C VAL A 124 -10.65 12.04 0.02
N PHE A 125 -11.76 11.74 0.69
CA PHE A 125 -13.00 12.51 0.51
C PHE A 125 -12.83 13.97 0.94
N ASN A 126 -12.30 14.20 2.15
CA ASN A 126 -12.14 15.53 2.73
C ASN A 126 -11.10 16.38 1.97
N ALA A 127 -10.06 15.78 1.40
CA ALA A 127 -9.09 16.49 0.56
C ALA A 127 -9.76 17.18 -0.65
N GLY A 128 -10.88 16.64 -1.16
CA GLY A 128 -11.68 17.23 -2.23
C GLY A 128 -12.59 18.37 -1.81
N LEU A 129 -12.81 18.58 -0.51
CA LEU A 129 -13.73 19.58 0.01
C LEU A 129 -13.04 20.95 0.17
N ARG A 130 -13.44 21.95 -0.59
CA ARG A 130 -12.82 23.30 -0.55
C ARG A 130 -12.84 23.98 0.83
N LYS A 131 -13.82 23.66 1.68
CA LYS A 131 -14.01 24.26 3.00
C LYS A 131 -13.42 23.42 4.13
N TYR A 132 -12.82 22.27 3.82
CA TYR A 132 -12.16 21.44 4.84
C TYR A 132 -10.85 22.09 5.27
N GLU A 133 -10.50 22.00 6.54
CA GLU A 133 -9.38 22.74 7.18
C GLU A 133 -7.99 22.29 6.74
N ALA A 134 -7.86 21.26 5.88
CA ALA A 134 -6.59 20.80 5.37
C ALA A 134 -5.89 21.87 4.53
N GLU A 135 -4.57 21.99 4.69
CA GLU A 135 -3.74 22.92 3.93
C GLU A 135 -3.71 22.59 2.44
N GLY A 136 -3.50 23.61 1.61
CA GLY A 136 -3.42 23.48 0.16
C GLY A 136 -4.77 23.55 -0.53
N GLU A 137 -4.72 23.59 -1.86
CA GLU A 137 -5.94 23.58 -2.69
C GLU A 137 -6.63 22.22 -2.65
N ALA A 138 -7.97 22.24 -2.66
CA ALA A 138 -8.76 21.02 -2.70
C ALA A 138 -8.34 20.12 -3.87
N TRP A 139 -8.13 18.85 -3.57
CA TRP A 139 -7.73 17.85 -4.55
C TRP A 139 -8.63 16.62 -4.50
N LYS A 140 -9.14 16.21 -5.66
CA LYS A 140 -9.96 15.01 -5.80
C LYS A 140 -9.16 13.98 -6.59
N ALA A 141 -8.75 12.88 -5.93
CA ALA A 141 -8.20 11.72 -6.60
C ALA A 141 -9.22 11.12 -7.58
N GLU A 142 -8.75 10.49 -8.64
CA GLU A 142 -9.62 9.82 -9.61
C GLU A 142 -10.38 8.67 -8.96
N TRP A 143 -9.69 7.87 -8.14
CA TRP A 143 -10.29 6.80 -7.35
C TRP A 143 -9.38 6.34 -6.20
N ILE A 144 -9.94 5.53 -5.30
CA ILE A 144 -9.24 4.84 -4.23
C ILE A 144 -9.44 3.33 -4.40
N CYS A 145 -8.36 2.55 -4.23
CA CYS A 145 -8.40 1.09 -4.17
C CYS A 145 -7.80 0.59 -2.86
N TYR A 146 -8.16 -0.62 -2.48
CA TYR A 146 -7.78 -1.23 -1.20
C TYR A 146 -7.04 -2.53 -1.44
N TYR A 147 -5.88 -2.68 -0.81
CA TYR A 147 -5.00 -3.85 -0.91
C TYR A 147 -4.99 -4.68 0.37
N PHE A 148 -4.68 -5.96 0.26
CA PHE A 148 -4.68 -6.90 1.38
C PHE A 148 -3.31 -6.98 2.05
N ILE A 149 -3.29 -7.04 3.40
CA ILE A 149 -2.07 -7.23 4.19
C ILE A 149 -2.08 -8.60 4.86
N ASN A 150 -2.82 -8.78 5.95
CA ASN A 150 -2.91 -10.05 6.69
C ASN A 150 -4.05 -10.94 6.21
N ASP A 151 -5.23 -10.34 6.12
CA ASP A 151 -6.43 -11.03 5.69
C ASP A 151 -6.72 -10.67 4.23
N SER A 152 -7.41 -11.55 3.54
CA SER A 152 -7.81 -11.36 2.15
C SER A 152 -9.26 -11.76 1.93
N ASP A 153 -9.87 -11.20 0.93
CA ASP A 153 -11.21 -11.48 0.47
C ASP A 153 -11.21 -11.64 -1.06
N LYS A 154 -12.38 -11.82 -1.65
CA LYS A 154 -12.52 -11.84 -3.10
C LYS A 154 -12.13 -10.48 -3.69
N PRO A 155 -11.08 -10.39 -4.51
CA PRO A 155 -10.68 -9.12 -5.10
C PRO A 155 -11.68 -8.66 -6.16
N SER A 156 -11.85 -7.35 -6.31
CA SER A 156 -12.58 -6.75 -7.42
C SER A 156 -11.81 -6.88 -8.72
N PHE A 157 -10.49 -6.77 -8.65
CA PHE A 157 -9.54 -6.99 -9.72
C PHE A 157 -8.18 -7.39 -9.16
N VAL A 158 -7.31 -7.88 -10.02
CA VAL A 158 -5.92 -8.21 -9.66
C VAL A 158 -4.97 -7.55 -10.64
N VAL A 159 -3.75 -7.29 -10.17
CA VAL A 159 -2.62 -6.83 -11.00
C VAL A 159 -1.66 -7.99 -11.16
N ASP A 160 -1.35 -8.37 -12.40
CA ASP A 160 -0.31 -9.35 -12.70
C ASP A 160 1.07 -8.77 -12.33
N VAL A 161 1.73 -9.42 -11.40
CA VAL A 161 3.05 -9.02 -10.90
C VAL A 161 4.12 -10.08 -11.13
N SER A 162 3.86 -11.01 -12.04
CA SER A 162 4.73 -12.18 -12.27
C SER A 162 6.18 -11.78 -12.56
N GLU A 163 6.41 -10.77 -13.39
CA GLU A 163 7.75 -10.27 -13.73
C GLU A 163 8.40 -9.43 -12.61
N TYR A 164 7.59 -8.97 -11.64
CA TYR A 164 8.00 -8.08 -10.55
C TYR A 164 8.03 -8.76 -9.18
N TYR A 165 7.64 -10.04 -9.12
CA TYR A 165 7.50 -10.73 -7.84
C TYR A 165 8.82 -10.88 -7.10
N GLU A 166 9.92 -11.05 -7.84
CA GLU A 166 11.26 -11.09 -7.23
C GLU A 166 11.66 -9.74 -6.61
N LYS A 167 11.30 -8.61 -7.23
CA LYS A 167 11.48 -7.27 -6.62
C LYS A 167 10.69 -7.13 -5.32
N LYS A 168 9.44 -7.64 -5.27
CA LYS A 168 8.67 -7.70 -4.03
C LYS A 168 9.38 -8.49 -2.93
N ARG A 169 9.90 -9.69 -3.25
CA ARG A 169 10.66 -10.50 -2.29
C ARG A 169 11.90 -9.78 -1.77
N GLN A 170 12.62 -9.11 -2.64
CA GLN A 170 13.81 -8.33 -2.27
C GLN A 170 13.44 -7.14 -1.38
N ALA A 171 12.37 -6.42 -1.69
CA ALA A 171 11.89 -5.31 -0.87
C ALA A 171 11.43 -5.77 0.51
N LEU A 172 10.67 -6.88 0.61
CA LEU A 172 10.34 -7.53 1.88
C LEU A 172 11.59 -7.94 2.66
N GLY A 173 12.62 -8.40 1.96
CA GLY A 173 13.91 -8.78 2.55
C GLY A 173 14.67 -7.61 3.18
N CYS A 174 14.38 -6.36 2.80
CA CYS A 174 14.98 -5.17 3.40
C CYS A 174 14.51 -4.94 4.86
N HIS A 175 13.31 -5.39 5.21
CA HIS A 175 12.76 -5.27 6.57
C HIS A 175 13.28 -6.39 7.48
N VAL A 176 14.61 -6.41 7.67
CA VAL A 176 15.32 -7.48 8.39
C VAL A 176 14.83 -7.63 9.81
N THR A 177 14.64 -6.51 10.53
CA THR A 177 14.19 -6.54 11.94
C THR A 177 12.80 -7.13 12.10
N GLN A 178 11.96 -7.11 11.05
CA GLN A 178 10.59 -7.62 11.10
C GLN A 178 10.50 -9.07 10.60
N PHE A 179 11.24 -9.42 9.55
CA PHE A 179 11.11 -10.74 8.88
C PHE A 179 12.18 -11.75 9.26
N GLN A 180 13.16 -11.37 10.08
CA GLN A 180 14.22 -12.26 10.50
C GLN A 180 14.44 -12.16 12.03
N ARG A 181 15.01 -13.18 12.62
CA ARG A 181 15.53 -13.16 13.99
C ARG A 181 17.04 -13.10 13.87
N VAL A 182 17.60 -11.93 14.04
CA VAL A 182 19.05 -11.67 13.87
C VAL A 182 19.79 -11.75 15.21
N GLY A 183 19.17 -11.28 16.28
CA GLY A 183 19.74 -11.24 17.62
C GLY A 183 19.18 -12.29 18.56
N SER A 184 19.97 -12.72 19.54
CA SER A 184 19.52 -13.63 20.60
C SER A 184 18.42 -13.05 21.49
N GLY A 185 18.24 -11.70 21.46
CA GLY A 185 17.21 -10.97 22.20
C GLY A 185 15.93 -10.69 21.39
N ASP A 186 15.90 -11.02 20.10
CA ASP A 186 14.74 -10.73 19.26
C ASP A 186 13.51 -11.55 19.67
N ALA A 187 12.40 -10.85 19.82
CA ALA A 187 11.12 -11.48 20.13
C ALA A 187 10.65 -12.33 18.93
N ALA A 188 10.06 -13.48 19.25
CA ALA A 188 9.33 -14.25 18.25
C ALA A 188 8.02 -13.53 17.93
N THR A 189 7.86 -13.11 16.67
CA THR A 189 6.65 -12.48 16.15
C THR A 189 6.06 -13.31 15.03
N ARG A 190 4.83 -13.04 14.63
CA ARG A 190 4.23 -13.68 13.47
C ARG A 190 5.02 -13.41 12.18
N LEU A 191 5.52 -12.17 12.00
CA LEU A 191 6.19 -11.72 10.80
C LEU A 191 7.51 -12.46 10.56
N ASN A 192 8.28 -12.76 11.63
CA ASN A 192 9.57 -13.43 11.50
C ASN A 192 9.47 -14.96 11.43
N THR A 193 8.29 -15.49 11.12
CA THR A 193 8.10 -16.93 10.87
C THR A 193 8.09 -17.23 9.37
N PRO A 194 8.63 -18.41 8.96
CA PRO A 194 8.52 -18.86 7.56
C PRO A 194 7.07 -18.95 7.09
N VAL A 195 6.14 -19.27 7.99
CA VAL A 195 4.70 -19.41 7.71
C VAL A 195 4.08 -18.07 7.27
N PHE A 196 4.55 -16.95 7.80
CA PHE A 196 4.03 -15.65 7.38
C PHE A 196 4.45 -15.29 5.95
N ARG A 197 5.71 -15.57 5.58
CA ARG A 197 6.14 -15.43 4.17
C ARG A 197 5.35 -16.34 3.23
N GLN A 198 5.12 -17.57 3.66
CA GLN A 198 4.29 -18.51 2.92
C GLN A 198 2.85 -18.00 2.76
N LEU A 199 2.28 -17.33 3.77
CA LEU A 199 0.95 -16.71 3.69
C LEU A 199 0.90 -15.68 2.56
N ILE A 200 1.88 -14.76 2.50
CA ILE A 200 1.96 -13.73 1.46
C ILE A 200 2.05 -14.39 0.07
N GLU A 201 2.99 -15.32 -0.09
CA GLU A 201 3.22 -16.00 -1.37
C GLU A 201 2.00 -16.83 -1.79
N SER A 202 1.37 -17.56 -0.87
CA SER A 202 0.20 -18.37 -1.18
C SER A 202 -0.99 -17.53 -1.62
N ARG A 203 -1.22 -16.36 -0.97
CA ARG A 203 -2.25 -15.40 -1.35
C ARG A 203 -2.04 -14.89 -2.78
N ASP A 204 -0.83 -14.41 -3.06
CA ASP A 204 -0.50 -13.81 -4.35
C ASP A 204 -0.49 -14.87 -5.48
N ALA A 205 -0.06 -16.11 -5.18
CA ALA A 205 -0.16 -17.24 -6.10
C ALA A 205 -1.62 -17.65 -6.36
N GLN A 206 -2.48 -17.65 -5.33
CA GLN A 206 -3.89 -17.93 -5.47
C GLN A 206 -4.58 -16.91 -6.39
N PHE A 207 -4.34 -15.62 -6.17
CA PHE A 207 -4.88 -14.57 -7.04
C PHE A 207 -4.35 -14.70 -8.47
N GLY A 208 -3.07 -15.03 -8.62
CA GLY A 208 -2.48 -15.34 -9.93
C GLY A 208 -3.17 -16.49 -10.61
N ALA A 209 -3.34 -17.62 -9.94
CA ALA A 209 -3.99 -18.81 -10.48
C ALA A 209 -5.43 -18.53 -10.95
N LEU A 210 -6.19 -17.76 -10.17
CA LEU A 210 -7.56 -17.32 -10.54
C LEU A 210 -7.59 -16.43 -11.78
N ALA A 211 -6.52 -15.69 -12.05
CA ALA A 211 -6.40 -14.80 -13.20
C ALA A 211 -5.68 -15.44 -14.41
N GLY A 212 -5.10 -16.63 -14.23
CA GLY A 212 -4.33 -17.32 -15.27
C GLY A 212 -2.89 -16.82 -15.44
N VAL A 213 -2.29 -16.27 -14.37
CA VAL A 213 -0.91 -15.81 -14.31
C VAL A 213 -0.19 -16.41 -13.10
N PRO A 214 1.17 -16.46 -13.07
CA PRO A 214 1.91 -17.01 -11.94
C PRO A 214 1.67 -16.29 -10.62
N TRP A 215 1.70 -14.94 -10.62
CA TRP A 215 1.59 -14.11 -9.42
C TRP A 215 0.72 -12.89 -9.69
N ALA A 216 -0.22 -12.62 -8.81
CA ALA A 216 -1.02 -11.40 -8.87
C ALA A 216 -1.28 -10.85 -7.46
N GLU A 217 -1.40 -9.52 -7.36
CA GLU A 217 -1.83 -8.83 -6.16
C GLU A 217 -3.29 -8.41 -6.30
N GLY A 218 -4.08 -8.61 -5.24
CA GLY A 218 -5.52 -8.40 -5.24
C GLY A 218 -5.92 -7.04 -4.69
N PHE A 219 -6.93 -6.44 -5.32
CA PHE A 219 -7.48 -5.15 -4.93
C PHE A 219 -9.00 -5.18 -4.86
N VAL A 220 -9.53 -4.38 -3.94
CA VAL A 220 -10.97 -4.15 -3.81
C VAL A 220 -11.28 -2.69 -4.07
N VAL A 221 -12.42 -2.42 -4.68
CA VAL A 221 -12.98 -1.08 -4.84
C VAL A 221 -14.40 -1.04 -4.31
N ARG A 222 -14.80 0.10 -3.73
CA ARG A 222 -16.17 0.28 -3.21
C ARG A 222 -17.12 0.74 -4.31
N GLU A 223 -16.59 1.48 -5.28
CA GLU A 223 -17.38 2.01 -6.38
C GLU A 223 -17.23 1.13 -7.63
N PRO A 224 -18.28 0.97 -8.44
CA PRO A 224 -18.18 0.26 -9.69
C PRO A 224 -17.14 0.89 -10.62
N VAL A 225 -16.27 0.07 -11.20
CA VAL A 225 -15.31 0.53 -12.21
C VAL A 225 -15.98 0.53 -13.58
N VAL A 226 -16.03 1.69 -14.22
CA VAL A 226 -16.53 1.81 -15.59
C VAL A 226 -15.55 1.15 -16.55
N ARG A 227 -16.01 0.20 -17.33
CA ARG A 227 -15.24 -0.44 -18.39
C ARG A 227 -15.76 -0.01 -19.76
N PRO A 228 -14.87 0.18 -20.75
CA PRO A 228 -15.29 0.58 -22.10
C PRO A 228 -16.07 -0.51 -22.85
N GLY A 229 -16.07 -1.74 -22.35
CA GLY A 229 -16.79 -2.87 -22.94
C GLY A 229 -16.60 -4.17 -22.16
N LEU A 230 -17.14 -5.26 -22.68
CA LEU A 230 -17.04 -6.60 -22.07
C LEU A 230 -15.71 -7.32 -22.35
N PHE A 231 -14.94 -6.84 -23.32
CA PHE A 231 -13.64 -7.43 -23.65
C PHE A 231 -12.57 -7.05 -22.61
N ARG A 232 -11.61 -7.95 -22.38
CA ARG A 232 -10.47 -7.66 -21.47
C ARG A 232 -9.62 -6.51 -21.99
N GLU A 233 -9.37 -6.51 -23.31
CA GLU A 233 -8.74 -5.41 -24.07
C GLU A 233 -9.74 -4.95 -25.14
N LEU A 234 -9.68 -3.67 -25.50
CA LEU A 234 -10.50 -3.19 -26.60
C LEU A 234 -9.99 -3.85 -27.89
N PRO A 235 -10.79 -4.72 -28.56
CA PRO A 235 -10.38 -5.27 -29.82
C PRO A 235 -10.29 -4.13 -30.85
N VAL A 236 -9.25 -4.13 -31.66
CA VAL A 236 -9.22 -3.35 -32.88
C VAL A 236 -10.18 -4.06 -33.88
N PHE A 237 -11.39 -3.56 -33.95
CA PHE A 237 -12.32 -4.04 -34.97
C PHE A 237 -11.81 -3.56 -36.35
N THR A 238 -11.19 -4.44 -37.11
CA THR A 238 -10.99 -4.19 -38.55
C THR A 238 -12.34 -4.42 -39.21
N THR A 239 -12.90 -3.38 -39.81
CA THR A 239 -14.06 -3.51 -40.70
C THR A 239 -13.73 -4.53 -41.78
N PRO A 240 -14.65 -5.48 -42.08
CA PRO A 240 -14.45 -6.45 -43.14
C PRO A 240 -14.32 -5.78 -44.49
#